data_36b788f12391181839ddf6a8806be8ef
#
_entry.id   36b788f12391181839ddf6a8806be8ef
#
_cell.length_a   1.000
_cell.length_b   1.000
_cell.length_c   1.000
_cell.angle_alpha   90.00
_cell.angle_beta   90.00
_cell.angle_gamma   90.00
#
_symmetry.space_group_name_H-M   'P 1'
#
loop_
_entity.id
_entity.type
_entity.pdbx_description
1 polymer ?
#
loop_
_entity_poly.entity_id
_entity_poly.type
_entity_poly.pdbx_seq_one_letter_code
_entity_poly.pdbx_strand_id
1 'polypeptide(L)'
;SNAAPEIDGSWGVALIPGVKDENGEVMRYSSAGAESTFLFNSTPEREEQAWEFVKWWSSAQVQAEFGQRLQITYGDEYYWNTANCEAFAQLPWDSDDKEVISEQLTWTMEAPRALASYMVERELSDAYNLVVLGAKSANVREALDDAQKNIKRETLRKLEEFGYIENGVTVKEYEVPTIEKVHEIIQNSKAQKGGR
;
A
#
# COMPACT_ATOMS: atom_id res chain seq x y z
N SER A 1 -24.64 -6.37 5.72
CA SER A 1 -23.44 -7.00 6.33
C SER A 1 -23.84 -8.19 7.19
N ASN A 2 -23.31 -9.40 6.89
CA ASN A 2 -23.63 -10.61 7.66
C ASN A 2 -23.11 -10.56 9.09
N ALA A 3 -22.04 -9.79 9.34
CA ALA A 3 -21.46 -9.67 10.68
C ALA A 3 -22.20 -8.67 11.57
N ALA A 4 -22.91 -7.70 10.99
CA ALA A 4 -23.64 -6.66 11.71
C ALA A 4 -24.85 -6.21 10.89
N PRO A 5 -25.89 -7.04 10.77
CA PRO A 5 -27.07 -6.72 9.95
C PRO A 5 -27.83 -5.50 10.47
N GLU A 6 -27.69 -5.17 11.74
CA GLU A 6 -28.34 -4.01 12.37
C GLU A 6 -27.84 -2.64 11.86
N ILE A 7 -26.65 -2.60 11.23
CA ILE A 7 -26.13 -1.38 10.62
C ILE A 7 -26.29 -1.35 9.10
N ASP A 8 -26.96 -2.33 8.53
CA ASP A 8 -27.16 -2.36 7.08
C ASP A 8 -27.94 -1.12 6.60
N GLY A 9 -27.43 -0.45 5.57
CA GLY A 9 -27.94 0.83 5.09
C GLY A 9 -27.67 2.05 6.01
N SER A 10 -26.98 1.85 7.14
CA SER A 10 -26.65 2.91 8.11
C SER A 10 -25.20 3.36 8.07
N TRP A 11 -24.45 2.95 7.08
CA TRP A 11 -23.04 3.33 6.87
C TRP A 11 -22.84 3.83 5.44
N GLY A 12 -21.74 4.50 5.22
CA GLY A 12 -21.31 4.96 3.90
C GLY A 12 -19.80 5.13 3.88
N VAL A 13 -19.25 5.41 2.71
CA VAL A 13 -17.84 5.67 2.52
C VAL A 13 -17.59 7.16 2.34
N ALA A 14 -16.42 7.62 2.79
CA ALA A 14 -15.97 8.98 2.62
C ALA A 14 -14.47 8.99 2.31
N LEU A 15 -14.00 10.05 1.68
CA LEU A 15 -12.57 10.26 1.49
C LEU A 15 -11.87 10.35 2.84
N ILE A 16 -10.66 9.82 2.90
CA ILE A 16 -9.80 9.94 4.09
C ILE A 16 -9.61 11.42 4.41
N PRO A 17 -9.76 11.83 5.68
CA PRO A 17 -9.44 13.19 6.11
C PRO A 17 -8.00 13.52 5.72
N GLY A 18 -7.82 14.60 4.96
CA GLY A 18 -6.53 14.97 4.44
C GLY A 18 -5.83 16.01 5.32
N VAL A 19 -4.55 16.24 5.02
CA VAL A 19 -3.72 17.30 5.60
C VAL A 19 -3.46 18.34 4.52
N LYS A 20 -3.53 19.62 4.87
CA LYS A 20 -3.20 20.70 3.94
C LYS A 20 -1.70 20.75 3.72
N ASP A 21 -1.30 20.84 2.47
CA ASP A 21 0.06 21.12 2.08
C ASP A 21 0.43 22.61 2.25
N GLU A 22 1.63 22.99 1.84
CA GLU A 22 2.13 24.38 1.91
C GLU A 22 1.31 25.35 1.04
N ASN A 23 0.64 24.86 0.00
CA ASN A 23 -0.21 25.63 -0.91
C ASN A 23 -1.67 25.70 -0.43
N GLY A 24 -2.00 24.99 0.64
CA GLY A 24 -3.35 24.89 1.20
C GLY A 24 -4.23 23.82 0.53
N GLU A 25 -3.67 23.00 -0.36
CA GLU A 25 -4.34 21.86 -0.97
C GLU A 25 -4.46 20.70 0.00
N VAL A 26 -5.60 20.01 -0.03
CA VAL A 26 -5.86 18.89 0.89
C VAL A 26 -5.32 17.61 0.30
N MET A 27 -4.23 17.11 0.87
CA MET A 27 -3.59 15.85 0.50
C MET A 27 -4.24 14.70 1.24
N ARG A 28 -4.75 13.70 0.51
CA ARG A 28 -5.53 12.57 1.05
C ARG A 28 -4.82 11.23 0.87
N TYR A 29 -3.50 11.23 0.93
CA TYR A 29 -2.72 10.03 0.71
C TYR A 29 -3.07 8.90 1.67
N SER A 30 -3.23 7.71 1.11
CA SER A 30 -3.38 6.46 1.85
C SER A 30 -2.39 5.42 1.36
N SER A 31 -1.95 4.58 2.25
CA SER A 31 -1.13 3.43 1.88
C SER A 31 -1.95 2.44 1.04
N ALA A 32 -1.35 1.92 -0.02
CA ALA A 32 -1.88 0.81 -0.79
C ALA A 32 -0.91 -0.37 -0.72
N GLY A 33 -1.42 -1.56 -0.41
CA GLY A 33 -0.69 -2.79 -0.63
C GLY A 33 -0.70 -3.13 -2.13
N ALA A 34 0.45 -3.49 -2.69
CA ALA A 34 0.54 -3.98 -4.06
C ALA A 34 0.84 -5.47 -4.06
N GLU A 35 0.03 -6.24 -4.79
CA GLU A 35 0.37 -7.60 -5.14
C GLU A 35 1.07 -7.60 -6.50
N SER A 36 2.16 -8.34 -6.60
CA SER A 36 2.96 -8.41 -7.83
C SER A 36 3.00 -9.84 -8.36
N THR A 37 2.93 -9.98 -9.67
CA THR A 37 3.14 -11.26 -10.35
C THR A 37 4.58 -11.31 -10.86
N PHE A 38 5.29 -12.38 -10.52
CA PHE A 38 6.66 -12.62 -10.96
C PHE A 38 6.68 -13.73 -12.02
N LEU A 39 7.40 -13.47 -13.11
CA LEU A 39 7.74 -14.49 -14.08
C LEU A 39 9.14 -15.03 -13.76
N PHE A 40 9.24 -16.34 -13.59
CA PHE A 40 10.52 -17.00 -13.38
C PHE A 40 11.19 -17.32 -14.72
N ASN A 41 12.51 -17.21 -14.78
CA ASN A 41 13.27 -17.59 -15.95
C ASN A 41 13.00 -19.05 -16.34
N SER A 42 12.73 -19.28 -17.61
CA SER A 42 12.38 -20.58 -18.15
C SER A 42 12.81 -20.66 -19.63
N THR A 43 12.18 -21.53 -20.42
CA THR A 43 12.37 -21.49 -21.88
C THR A 43 11.59 -20.31 -22.47
N PRO A 44 12.06 -19.72 -23.60
CA PRO A 44 11.38 -18.59 -24.24
C PRO A 44 9.88 -18.84 -24.50
N GLU A 45 9.52 -20.03 -24.91
CA GLU A 45 8.13 -20.41 -25.19
C GLU A 45 7.26 -20.41 -23.92
N ARG A 46 7.82 -20.85 -22.79
CA ARG A 46 7.11 -20.85 -21.49
C ARG A 46 6.99 -19.44 -20.93
N GLU A 47 8.01 -18.63 -21.08
CA GLU A 47 8.00 -17.23 -20.65
C GLU A 47 6.94 -16.44 -21.44
N GLU A 48 6.86 -16.65 -22.75
CA GLU A 48 5.83 -16.04 -23.58
C GLU A 48 4.42 -16.46 -23.16
N GLN A 49 4.18 -17.76 -22.96
CA GLN A 49 2.87 -18.26 -22.51
C GLN A 49 2.50 -17.71 -21.11
N ALA A 50 3.45 -17.66 -20.20
CA ALA A 50 3.22 -17.09 -18.87
C ALA A 50 2.92 -15.59 -18.95
N TRP A 51 3.59 -14.84 -19.84
CA TRP A 51 3.32 -13.44 -20.08
C TRP A 51 1.93 -13.20 -20.70
N GLU A 52 1.49 -14.04 -21.62
CA GLU A 52 0.12 -13.98 -22.17
C GLU A 52 -0.93 -14.19 -21.06
N PHE A 53 -0.70 -15.14 -20.14
CA PHE A 53 -1.58 -15.32 -18.98
C PHE A 53 -1.63 -14.08 -18.08
N VAL A 54 -0.48 -13.48 -17.79
CA VAL A 54 -0.43 -12.25 -16.95
C VAL A 54 -1.19 -11.10 -17.61
N LYS A 55 -1.00 -10.90 -18.92
CA LYS A 55 -1.75 -9.88 -19.68
C LYS A 55 -3.25 -10.14 -19.67
N TRP A 56 -3.65 -11.39 -19.91
CA TRP A 56 -5.06 -11.78 -19.86
C TRP A 56 -5.65 -11.53 -18.46
N TRP A 57 -5.00 -12.02 -17.40
CA TRP A 57 -5.48 -11.86 -16.04
C TRP A 57 -5.57 -10.40 -15.60
N SER A 58 -4.62 -9.55 -15.97
CA SER A 58 -4.61 -8.13 -15.61
C SER A 58 -5.48 -7.24 -16.48
N SER A 59 -6.13 -7.79 -17.51
CA SER A 59 -7.01 -7.01 -18.39
C SER A 59 -8.27 -6.54 -17.64
N ALA A 60 -8.75 -5.35 -17.99
CA ALA A 60 -9.93 -4.77 -17.35
C ALA A 60 -11.17 -5.66 -17.50
N GLN A 61 -11.36 -6.28 -18.65
CA GLN A 61 -12.49 -7.18 -18.90
C GLN A 61 -12.46 -8.39 -17.95
N VAL A 62 -11.34 -9.10 -17.86
CA VAL A 62 -11.22 -10.32 -17.05
C VAL A 62 -11.38 -10.00 -15.58
N GLN A 63 -10.75 -8.92 -15.12
CA GLN A 63 -10.85 -8.46 -13.74
C GLN A 63 -12.30 -8.06 -13.36
N ALA A 64 -13.01 -7.37 -14.25
CA ALA A 64 -14.40 -7.01 -14.04
C ALA A 64 -15.32 -8.25 -14.02
N GLU A 65 -15.18 -9.15 -15.00
CA GLU A 65 -15.97 -10.39 -15.04
C GLU A 65 -15.72 -11.26 -13.81
N PHE A 66 -14.48 -11.36 -13.34
CA PHE A 66 -14.13 -12.11 -12.14
C PHE A 66 -14.84 -11.55 -10.90
N GLY A 67 -14.75 -10.24 -10.67
CA GLY A 67 -15.41 -9.59 -9.53
C GLY A 67 -16.93 -9.71 -9.57
N GLN A 68 -17.54 -9.52 -10.74
CA GLN A 68 -18.99 -9.69 -10.93
C GLN A 68 -19.42 -11.14 -10.65
N ARG A 69 -18.67 -12.13 -11.14
CA ARG A 69 -19.00 -13.56 -10.91
C ARG A 69 -18.85 -13.96 -9.46
N LEU A 70 -17.85 -13.44 -8.75
CA LEU A 70 -17.70 -13.66 -7.30
C LEU A 70 -18.96 -13.21 -6.56
N GLN A 71 -19.41 -12.00 -6.81
CA GLN A 71 -20.58 -11.44 -6.14
C GLN A 71 -21.87 -12.20 -6.51
N ILE A 72 -22.09 -12.49 -7.80
CA ILE A 72 -23.27 -13.25 -8.23
C ILE A 72 -23.30 -14.64 -7.62
N THR A 73 -22.14 -15.27 -7.46
CA THR A 73 -22.06 -16.66 -6.98
C THR A 73 -22.15 -16.77 -5.45
N TYR A 74 -21.53 -15.84 -4.74
CA TYR A 74 -21.32 -15.93 -3.29
C TYR A 74 -21.99 -14.81 -2.49
N GLY A 75 -22.54 -13.80 -3.15
CA GLY A 75 -23.22 -12.67 -2.52
C GLY A 75 -22.34 -11.44 -2.30
N ASP A 76 -22.97 -10.39 -1.77
CA ASP A 76 -22.34 -9.07 -1.59
C ASP A 76 -21.17 -9.04 -0.60
N GLU A 77 -21.02 -10.05 0.22
CA GLU A 77 -19.87 -10.21 1.12
C GLU A 77 -18.55 -10.48 0.38
N TYR A 78 -18.63 -10.84 -0.91
CA TYR A 78 -17.50 -11.14 -1.78
C TYR A 78 -17.21 -9.99 -2.76
N TYR A 79 -17.43 -8.76 -2.35
CA TYR A 79 -16.93 -7.61 -3.09
C TYR A 79 -15.42 -7.70 -3.26
N TRP A 80 -14.98 -7.62 -4.49
CA TRP A 80 -13.58 -7.71 -4.83
C TRP A 80 -13.03 -6.37 -5.30
N ASN A 81 -11.99 -5.89 -4.62
CA ASN A 81 -11.30 -4.67 -5.00
C ASN A 81 -10.16 -4.99 -5.96
N THR A 82 -10.29 -4.53 -7.18
CA THR A 82 -9.22 -4.62 -8.18
C THR A 82 -8.40 -3.32 -8.20
N ALA A 83 -7.08 -3.45 -8.42
CA ALA A 83 -6.21 -2.31 -8.69
C ALA A 83 -6.37 -1.76 -10.13
N ASN A 84 -7.10 -2.45 -11.00
CA ASN A 84 -7.41 -1.99 -12.35
C ASN A 84 -8.61 -1.04 -12.29
N CYS A 85 -8.37 0.27 -12.45
CA CYS A 85 -9.41 1.30 -12.34
C CYS A 85 -10.52 1.14 -13.39
N GLU A 86 -10.20 0.65 -14.61
CA GLU A 86 -11.20 0.39 -15.66
C GLU A 86 -12.10 -0.80 -15.28
N ALA A 87 -11.53 -1.83 -14.66
CA ALA A 87 -12.29 -2.95 -14.13
C ALA A 87 -13.15 -2.53 -12.94
N PHE A 88 -12.59 -1.74 -12.01
CA PHE A 88 -13.32 -1.24 -10.85
C PHE A 88 -14.57 -0.45 -11.24
N ALA A 89 -14.48 0.39 -12.27
CA ALA A 89 -15.63 1.14 -12.79
C ALA A 89 -16.80 0.25 -13.25
N GLN A 90 -16.54 -1.02 -13.61
CA GLN A 90 -17.53 -1.99 -14.07
C GLN A 90 -18.07 -2.90 -12.95
N LEU A 91 -17.50 -2.84 -11.74
CA LEU A 91 -17.97 -3.64 -10.62
C LEU A 91 -19.33 -3.11 -10.11
N PRO A 92 -20.17 -3.98 -9.53
CA PRO A 92 -21.52 -3.63 -9.12
C PRO A 92 -21.58 -2.96 -7.73
N TRP A 93 -20.68 -2.01 -7.50
CA TRP A 93 -20.75 -1.12 -6.34
C TRP A 93 -21.85 -0.10 -6.50
N ASP A 94 -22.39 0.41 -5.39
CA ASP A 94 -23.26 1.59 -5.42
C ASP A 94 -22.55 2.76 -6.11
N SER A 95 -23.30 3.61 -6.82
CA SER A 95 -22.74 4.70 -7.62
C SER A 95 -21.97 5.71 -6.77
N ASP A 96 -22.54 6.07 -5.60
CA ASP A 96 -21.97 7.09 -4.73
C ASP A 96 -20.70 6.57 -4.04
N ASP A 97 -20.74 5.33 -3.56
CA ASP A 97 -19.57 4.65 -3.01
C ASP A 97 -18.47 4.48 -4.05
N LYS A 98 -18.82 4.14 -5.29
CA LYS A 98 -17.88 3.98 -6.41
C LYS A 98 -17.16 5.28 -6.74
N GLU A 99 -17.87 6.41 -6.74
CA GLU A 99 -17.28 7.72 -6.99
C GLU A 99 -16.24 8.06 -5.92
N VAL A 100 -16.61 7.92 -4.65
CA VAL A 100 -15.70 8.18 -3.51
C VAL A 100 -14.48 7.26 -3.53
N ILE A 101 -14.67 5.96 -3.78
CA ILE A 101 -13.55 4.99 -3.84
C ILE A 101 -12.66 5.28 -5.04
N SER A 102 -13.24 5.61 -6.22
CA SER A 102 -12.44 5.95 -7.40
C SER A 102 -11.59 7.20 -7.18
N GLU A 103 -12.12 8.21 -6.52
CA GLU A 103 -11.35 9.40 -6.13
C GLU A 103 -10.24 9.02 -5.14
N GLN A 104 -10.54 8.24 -4.09
CA GLN A 104 -9.54 7.80 -3.11
C GLN A 104 -8.42 6.98 -3.74
N LEU A 105 -8.71 6.16 -4.75
CA LEU A 105 -7.71 5.38 -5.49
C LEU A 105 -6.67 6.27 -6.18
N THR A 106 -7.03 7.50 -6.57
CA THR A 106 -6.06 8.46 -7.14
C THR A 106 -5.04 8.96 -6.12
N TRP A 107 -5.36 8.87 -4.84
CA TRP A 107 -4.53 9.25 -3.71
C TRP A 107 -3.78 8.08 -3.08
N THR A 108 -3.89 6.88 -3.63
CA THR A 108 -3.14 5.74 -3.11
C THR A 108 -1.67 5.81 -3.50
N MET A 109 -0.82 5.60 -2.51
CA MET A 109 0.62 5.60 -2.69
C MET A 109 1.25 4.64 -1.71
N GLU A 110 2.24 3.88 -2.15
CA GLU A 110 3.05 3.12 -1.22
C GLU A 110 3.94 4.09 -0.41
N ALA A 111 3.95 3.92 0.90
CA ALA A 111 4.85 4.70 1.75
C ALA A 111 6.31 4.45 1.34
N PRO A 112 7.15 5.50 1.24
CA PRO A 112 8.56 5.32 0.92
C PRO A 112 9.22 4.37 1.90
N ARG A 113 9.90 3.33 1.40
CA ARG A 113 10.57 2.34 2.23
C ARG A 113 12.03 2.72 2.45
N ALA A 114 12.32 3.23 3.65
CA ALA A 114 13.69 3.44 4.11
C ALA A 114 14.32 2.12 4.60
N LEU A 115 15.62 2.12 4.83
CA LEU A 115 16.30 1.02 5.51
C LEU A 115 15.63 0.78 6.88
N ALA A 116 15.38 -0.49 7.20
CA ALA A 116 14.71 -0.91 8.42
C ALA A 116 13.24 -0.47 8.58
N SER A 117 12.51 -0.08 7.51
CA SER A 117 11.07 0.27 7.59
C SER A 117 10.24 -0.83 8.23
N TYR A 118 10.53 -2.11 7.97
CA TYR A 118 9.87 -3.26 8.61
C TYR A 118 9.97 -3.23 10.13
N MET A 119 11.08 -2.68 10.66
CA MET A 119 11.28 -2.54 12.10
C MET A 119 10.40 -1.42 12.67
N VAL A 120 10.22 -0.34 11.93
CA VAL A 120 9.31 0.75 12.31
C VAL A 120 7.89 0.21 12.45
N GLU A 121 7.40 -0.51 11.44
CA GLU A 121 6.06 -1.11 11.44
C GLU A 121 5.88 -2.06 12.62
N ARG A 122 6.85 -2.94 12.87
CA ARG A 122 6.81 -3.89 13.96
C ARG A 122 6.82 -3.22 15.34
N GLU A 123 7.77 -2.33 15.58
CA GLU A 123 7.93 -1.69 16.89
C GLU A 123 6.74 -0.78 17.24
N LEU A 124 6.15 -0.11 16.24
CA LEU A 124 4.93 0.67 16.45
C LEU A 124 3.73 -0.24 16.75
N SER A 125 3.62 -1.38 16.06
CA SER A 125 2.58 -2.38 16.35
C SER A 125 2.73 -2.96 17.75
N ASP A 126 3.95 -3.27 18.16
CA ASP A 126 4.24 -3.80 19.50
C ASP A 126 3.95 -2.76 20.59
N ALA A 127 4.34 -1.50 20.36
CA ALA A 127 4.00 -0.40 21.27
C ALA A 127 2.49 -0.19 21.40
N TYR A 128 1.76 -0.23 20.28
CA TYR A 128 0.29 -0.16 20.27
C TYR A 128 -0.32 -1.32 21.07
N ASN A 129 0.09 -2.55 20.79
CA ASN A 129 -0.41 -3.72 21.48
C ASN A 129 -0.14 -3.67 22.98
N LEU A 130 1.05 -3.23 23.37
CA LEU A 130 1.41 -3.06 24.78
C LEU A 130 0.49 -2.05 25.50
N VAL A 131 0.22 -0.91 24.87
CA VAL A 131 -0.52 0.20 25.49
C VAL A 131 -2.03 -0.02 25.45
N VAL A 132 -2.55 -0.51 24.29
CA VAL A 132 -4.01 -0.60 24.04
C VAL A 132 -4.56 -1.93 24.49
N LEU A 133 -3.84 -3.03 24.22
CA LEU A 133 -4.30 -4.40 24.50
C LEU A 133 -3.63 -5.02 25.73
N GLY A 134 -2.55 -4.40 26.22
CA GLY A 134 -1.78 -4.90 27.38
C GLY A 134 -2.32 -4.44 28.74
N ALA A 135 -1.44 -4.43 29.72
CA ALA A 135 -1.80 -4.06 31.10
C ALA A 135 -2.17 -2.57 31.20
N LYS A 136 -3.18 -2.25 32.02
CA LYS A 136 -3.69 -0.89 32.27
C LYS A 136 -2.64 0.16 32.75
N SER A 137 -1.42 -0.27 33.07
CA SER A 137 -0.32 0.57 33.54
C SER A 137 0.73 0.89 32.48
N ALA A 138 0.56 0.45 31.24
CA ALA A 138 1.54 0.70 30.18
C ALA A 138 1.59 2.21 29.85
N ASN A 139 2.80 2.77 29.85
CA ASN A 139 3.03 4.18 29.55
C ASN A 139 3.35 4.35 28.06
N VAL A 140 2.53 5.17 27.37
CA VAL A 140 2.70 5.45 25.93
C VAL A 140 4.09 5.98 25.62
N ARG A 141 4.60 6.91 26.45
CA ARG A 141 5.92 7.52 26.24
C ARG A 141 7.04 6.48 26.32
N GLU A 142 7.02 5.67 27.34
CA GLU A 142 8.03 4.60 27.53
C GLU A 142 7.99 3.59 26.38
N ALA A 143 6.80 3.16 25.97
CA ALA A 143 6.64 2.24 24.85
C ALA A 143 7.21 2.82 23.54
N LEU A 144 6.96 4.09 23.26
CA LEU A 144 7.48 4.76 22.05
C LEU A 144 9.01 5.03 22.14
N ASP A 145 9.53 5.36 23.33
CA ASP A 145 10.97 5.56 23.55
C ASP A 145 11.74 4.24 23.35
N ASP A 146 11.17 3.11 23.79
CA ASP A 146 11.78 1.78 23.56
C ASP A 146 11.68 1.37 22.09
N ALA A 147 10.54 1.59 21.45
CA ALA A 147 10.40 1.40 20.01
C ALA A 147 11.46 2.21 19.23
N GLN A 148 11.64 3.49 19.55
CA GLN A 148 12.65 4.34 18.93
C GLN A 148 14.09 3.80 19.09
N LYS A 149 14.44 3.30 20.29
CA LYS A 149 15.78 2.70 20.53
C LYS A 149 16.00 1.49 19.64
N ASN A 150 15.00 0.61 19.54
CA ASN A 150 15.08 -0.60 18.71
C ASN A 150 15.19 -0.27 17.23
N ILE A 151 14.39 0.67 16.75
CA ILE A 151 14.43 1.16 15.35
C ILE A 151 15.80 1.75 15.04
N LYS A 152 16.35 2.62 15.90
CA LYS A 152 17.67 3.21 15.69
C LYS A 152 18.77 2.14 15.60
N ARG A 153 18.74 1.16 16.51
CA ARG A 153 19.73 0.06 16.50
C ARG A 153 19.69 -0.73 15.19
N GLU A 154 18.49 -1.07 14.73
CA GLU A 154 18.33 -1.80 13.48
C GLU A 154 18.70 -0.96 12.25
N THR A 155 18.35 0.32 12.24
CA THR A 155 18.76 1.23 11.17
C THR A 155 20.27 1.31 11.05
N LEU A 156 20.99 1.46 12.16
CA LEU A 156 22.44 1.48 12.15
C LEU A 156 23.02 0.16 11.63
N ARG A 157 22.49 -0.97 12.10
CA ARG A 157 22.89 -2.30 11.62
C ARG A 157 22.71 -2.44 10.10
N LYS A 158 21.59 -1.95 9.57
CA LYS A 158 21.31 -1.96 8.13
C LYS A 158 22.22 -1.02 7.35
N LEU A 159 22.52 0.17 7.88
CA LEU A 159 23.48 1.08 7.27
C LEU A 159 24.89 0.47 7.17
N GLU A 160 25.30 -0.30 8.18
CA GLU A 160 26.57 -1.06 8.14
C GLU A 160 26.49 -2.21 7.15
N GLU A 161 25.42 -3.01 7.18
CA GLU A 161 25.22 -4.15 6.27
C GLU A 161 25.25 -3.74 4.80
N PHE A 162 24.70 -2.56 4.47
CA PHE A 162 24.66 -2.03 3.10
C PHE A 162 25.85 -1.12 2.74
N GLY A 163 26.86 -1.03 3.61
CA GLY A 163 28.10 -0.31 3.34
C GLY A 163 27.97 1.22 3.31
N TYR A 164 27.03 1.77 4.07
CA TYR A 164 26.94 3.22 4.30
C TYR A 164 27.80 3.65 5.49
N ILE A 165 28.00 2.74 6.44
CA ILE A 165 28.85 2.93 7.62
C ILE A 165 29.87 1.79 7.66
N GLU A 166 31.14 2.13 7.87
CA GLU A 166 32.23 1.16 8.08
C GLU A 166 32.98 1.55 9.36
N ASN A 167 33.11 0.58 10.28
CA ASN A 167 33.78 0.78 11.57
C ASN A 167 33.25 1.99 12.37
N GLY A 168 31.94 2.23 12.31
CA GLY A 168 31.27 3.35 12.97
C GLY A 168 31.42 4.72 12.28
N VAL A 169 32.04 4.76 11.10
CA VAL A 169 32.22 5.99 10.32
C VAL A 169 31.33 5.96 9.09
N THR A 170 30.60 7.05 8.83
CA THR A 170 29.83 7.18 7.59
C THR A 170 30.77 7.34 6.40
N VAL A 171 30.74 6.38 5.48
CA VAL A 171 31.55 6.37 4.25
C VAL A 171 30.75 6.75 3.02
N LYS A 172 29.42 6.62 3.11
CA LYS A 172 28.48 7.00 2.06
C LYS A 172 27.23 7.60 2.69
N GLU A 173 26.76 8.70 2.15
CA GLU A 173 25.50 9.30 2.59
C GLU A 173 24.30 8.43 2.17
N TYR A 174 23.41 8.15 3.12
CA TYR A 174 22.14 7.47 2.85
C TYR A 174 21.04 8.48 2.62
N GLU A 175 20.52 8.49 1.42
CA GLU A 175 19.41 9.35 1.05
C GLU A 175 18.08 8.69 1.41
N VAL A 176 17.38 9.26 2.39
CA VAL A 176 16.06 8.74 2.80
C VAL A 176 15.07 8.98 1.66
N PRO A 177 14.34 7.94 1.21
CA PRO A 177 13.29 8.13 0.21
C PRO A 177 12.20 9.06 0.75
N THR A 178 11.83 10.07 -0.03
CA THR A 178 10.68 10.94 0.27
C THR A 178 9.55 10.69 -0.70
N ILE A 179 8.35 11.18 -0.37
CA ILE A 179 7.18 11.08 -1.24
C ILE A 179 7.43 11.78 -2.57
N GLU A 180 8.06 12.96 -2.54
CA GLU A 180 8.39 13.75 -3.73
C GLU A 180 9.32 12.96 -4.66
N LYS A 181 10.34 12.30 -4.12
CA LYS A 181 11.28 11.50 -4.89
C LYS A 181 10.61 10.26 -5.51
N VAL A 182 9.70 9.62 -4.79
CA VAL A 182 8.90 8.52 -5.34
C VAL A 182 8.01 9.01 -6.48
N HIS A 183 7.36 10.17 -6.33
CA HIS A 183 6.57 10.79 -7.39
C HIS A 183 7.41 11.08 -8.63
N GLU A 184 8.60 11.66 -8.46
CA GLU A 184 9.52 11.95 -9.57
C GLU A 184 9.89 10.68 -10.34
N ILE A 185 10.21 9.59 -9.62
CA ILE A 185 10.53 8.29 -10.24
C ILE A 185 9.33 7.76 -11.04
N ILE A 186 8.12 7.83 -10.48
CA ILE A 186 6.90 7.38 -11.15
C ILE A 186 6.63 8.20 -12.42
N GLN A 187 6.75 9.52 -12.36
CA GLN A 187 6.55 10.40 -13.51
C GLN A 187 7.56 10.14 -14.61
N ASN A 188 8.84 10.00 -14.26
CA ASN A 188 9.90 9.69 -15.21
C ASN A 188 9.69 8.33 -15.89
N SER A 189 9.20 7.33 -15.15
CA SER A 189 8.90 6.00 -15.71
C SER A 189 7.70 6.02 -16.66
N LYS A 190 6.68 6.85 -16.40
CA LYS A 190 5.54 7.04 -17.31
C LYS A 190 5.96 7.75 -18.60
N ALA A 191 6.81 8.77 -18.51
CA ALA A 191 7.33 9.50 -19.68
C ALA A 191 8.15 8.59 -20.61
N GLN A 192 8.93 7.66 -20.06
CA GLN A 192 9.70 6.69 -20.84
C GLN A 192 8.82 5.63 -21.53
N LYS A 193 7.66 5.29 -20.97
CA LYS A 193 6.73 4.32 -21.59
C LYS A 193 5.80 4.94 -22.62
N GLY A 194 5.53 6.23 -22.54
CA GLY A 194 4.69 6.96 -23.52
C GLY A 194 5.42 7.33 -24.83
N GLY A 195 6.71 7.05 -24.93
CA GLY A 195 7.55 7.31 -26.11
C GLY A 195 7.89 6.04 -26.94
N ARG A 196 7.19 4.94 -26.75
CA ARG A 196 7.34 3.70 -27.54
C ARG A 196 6.06 3.32 -28.23
#